data_702267fbbbdaa75e859a882c28b4770d
#
_entry.id   702267fbbbdaa75e859a882c28b4770d
#
_cell.length_a   1.000
_cell.length_b   1.000
_cell.length_c   1.000
_cell.angle_alpha   90.00
_cell.angle_beta   90.00
_cell.angle_gamma   90.00
#
_symmetry.space_group_name_H-M   'P 1'
#
loop_
_entity.id
_entity.type
_entity.pdbx_description
1 polymer ?
#
loop_
_entity_poly.entity_id
_entity_poly.type
_entity_poly.pdbx_seq_one_letter_code
_entity_poly.pdbx_strand_id
1 'polypeptide(L)' 'MLKLRVKELLEERGLTKYSLYKQLGMSYQNYNNMINNKTASIRYENIEAMCIFFNITPNELFEWDFEK' A
#
# COMPACT_ATOMS: atom_id res chain seq x y z
N MET A 1 -0.61 12.17 10.41
CA MET A 1 -1.42 10.95 10.31
C MET A 1 -0.68 9.89 9.49
N LEU A 2 -0.99 8.64 9.73
CA LEU A 2 -0.28 7.55 9.08
C LEU A 2 -0.86 7.29 7.69
N LYS A 3 0.01 7.17 6.70
CA LYS A 3 -0.39 6.96 5.31
C LYS A 3 0.45 5.89 4.65
N LEU A 4 -0.14 5.20 3.68
CA LEU A 4 0.59 4.27 2.83
C LEU A 4 1.22 5.04 1.67
N ARG A 5 2.42 4.63 1.28
CA ARG A 5 3.10 5.22 0.14
C ARG A 5 2.98 4.36 -1.12
N VAL A 6 1.91 3.57 -1.20
CA VAL A 6 1.80 2.60 -2.28
C VAL A 6 1.82 3.25 -3.66
N LYS A 7 1.07 4.32 -3.84
CA LYS A 7 1.03 4.97 -5.15
C LYS A 7 2.39 5.52 -5.55
N GLU A 8 3.09 6.13 -4.60
CA GLU A 8 4.45 6.62 -4.85
C GLU A 8 5.38 5.49 -5.24
N LEU A 9 5.31 4.39 -4.49
CA LEU A 9 6.20 3.26 -4.74
C LEU A 9 5.93 2.63 -6.09
N LEU A 10 4.67 2.52 -6.48
CA LEU A 10 4.33 2.00 -7.80
C LEU A 10 4.91 2.88 -8.89
N GLU A 11 4.75 4.19 -8.73
CA GLU A 11 5.24 5.14 -9.73
C GLU A 11 6.76 5.12 -9.82
N GLU A 12 7.43 5.14 -8.66
CA GLU A 12 8.89 5.12 -8.63
C GLU A 12 9.47 3.90 -9.31
N ARG A 13 8.76 2.77 -9.26
CA ARG A 13 9.27 1.52 -9.77
C ARG A 13 8.69 1.14 -11.12
N GLY A 14 7.90 2.03 -11.71
CA GLY A 14 7.31 1.77 -13.01
C GLY A 14 6.33 0.61 -13.00
N LEU A 15 5.64 0.40 -11.88
CA LEU A 15 4.70 -0.70 -11.70
C LEU A 15 3.28 -0.18 -11.77
N THR A 16 2.32 -1.06 -12.12
CA THR A 16 0.93 -0.66 -12.21
C THR A 16 0.18 -1.04 -10.95
N LYS A 17 -0.93 -0.34 -10.71
CA LYS A 17 -1.81 -0.69 -9.59
C LYS A 17 -2.30 -2.12 -9.72
N TYR A 18 -2.58 -2.55 -10.94
CA TYR A 18 -3.11 -3.88 -11.18
C TYR A 18 -2.10 -4.97 -10.80
N SER A 19 -0.81 -4.72 -11.04
CA SER A 19 0.21 -5.71 -10.73
C SER A 19 0.26 -6.01 -9.24
N LEU A 20 0.09 -4.99 -8.40
CA LEU A 20 0.03 -5.21 -6.96
C LEU A 20 -1.31 -5.82 -6.55
N TYR A 21 -2.40 -5.35 -7.14
CA TYR A 21 -3.72 -5.87 -6.84
C TYR A 21 -3.78 -7.38 -7.00
N LYS A 22 -3.15 -7.89 -8.05
CA LYS A 22 -3.15 -9.33 -8.32
C LYS A 22 -2.45 -10.12 -7.22
N GLN A 23 -1.54 -9.51 -6.50
CA GLN A 23 -0.80 -10.19 -5.44
C GLN A 23 -1.54 -10.19 -4.10
N LEU A 24 -2.55 -9.35 -3.98
CA LEU A 24 -3.31 -9.24 -2.74
C LEU A 24 -4.66 -9.93 -2.93
N GLY A 25 -5.08 -10.69 -1.96
CA GLY A 25 -6.34 -11.41 -2.08
C GLY A 25 -7.53 -10.61 -1.60
N MET A 26 -7.66 -9.36 -2.03
CA MET A 26 -8.73 -8.50 -1.55
C MET A 26 -9.58 -8.03 -2.72
N SER A 27 -10.80 -7.58 -2.40
CA SER A 27 -11.69 -7.06 -3.42
C SER A 27 -11.11 -5.76 -4.00
N TYR A 28 -11.49 -5.46 -5.22
CA TYR A 28 -10.94 -4.26 -5.87
C TYR A 28 -11.32 -3.00 -5.09
N GLN A 29 -12.55 -2.95 -4.58
CA GLN A 29 -12.98 -1.77 -3.85
C GLN A 29 -12.17 -1.58 -2.56
N ASN A 30 -11.93 -2.66 -1.83
CA ASN A 30 -11.12 -2.58 -0.61
C ASN A 30 -9.68 -2.19 -0.94
N TYR A 31 -9.15 -2.77 -2.01
CA TYR A 31 -7.80 -2.44 -2.47
C TYR A 31 -7.71 -0.96 -2.82
N ASN A 32 -8.65 -0.47 -3.60
CA ASN A 32 -8.65 0.91 -4.03
C ASN A 32 -8.75 1.88 -2.84
N ASN A 33 -9.61 1.55 -1.88
CA ASN A 33 -9.71 2.36 -0.66
C ASN A 33 -8.40 2.36 0.11
N MET A 34 -7.74 1.22 0.19
CA MET A 34 -6.50 1.10 0.93
C MET A 34 -5.40 1.96 0.32
N ILE A 35 -5.19 1.86 -0.99
CA ILE A 35 -4.10 2.61 -1.62
C ILE A 35 -4.40 4.11 -1.69
N ASN A 36 -5.65 4.49 -1.52
CA ASN A 36 -6.03 5.90 -1.46
C ASN A 36 -6.11 6.40 -0.02
N ASN A 37 -5.68 5.58 0.93
CA ASN A 37 -5.63 5.94 2.35
C ASN A 37 -7.00 6.25 2.92
N LYS A 38 -7.99 5.47 2.52
CA LYS A 38 -9.36 5.64 2.97
C LYS A 38 -9.84 4.52 3.89
N THR A 39 -8.93 3.66 4.34
CA THR A 39 -9.31 2.60 5.27
C THR A 39 -8.83 2.95 6.66
N ALA A 40 -9.48 2.34 7.66
CA ALA A 40 -9.11 2.56 9.05
C ALA A 40 -8.19 1.44 9.56
N SER A 41 -8.07 0.34 8.83
CA SER A 41 -7.26 -0.78 9.27
C SER A 41 -6.73 -1.54 8.06
N ILE A 42 -5.62 -2.25 8.26
CA ILE A 42 -5.02 -3.08 7.23
C ILE A 42 -4.56 -4.37 7.91
N ARG A 43 -4.82 -5.50 7.27
CA ARG A 43 -4.38 -6.78 7.81
C ARG A 43 -2.87 -6.91 7.70
N TYR A 44 -2.27 -7.57 8.69
CA TYR A 44 -0.83 -7.82 8.66
C TYR A 44 -0.42 -8.56 7.38
N GLU A 45 -1.23 -9.51 6.95
CA GLU A 45 -0.86 -10.30 5.77
C GLU A 45 -0.78 -9.41 4.52
N ASN A 46 -1.61 -8.38 4.45
CA ASN A 46 -1.53 -7.46 3.32
C ASN A 46 -0.31 -6.55 3.43
N ILE A 47 0.05 -6.15 4.64
CA ILE A 47 1.27 -5.38 4.85
C ILE A 47 2.48 -6.19 4.43
N GLU A 48 2.52 -7.46 4.84
CA GLU A 48 3.62 -8.35 4.48
C GLU A 48 3.70 -8.53 2.97
N ALA A 49 2.55 -8.76 2.33
CA ALA A 49 2.52 -8.97 0.89
C ALA A 49 3.05 -7.76 0.14
N MET A 50 2.68 -6.56 0.59
CA MET A 50 3.16 -5.34 -0.05
C MET A 50 4.66 -5.15 0.15
N CYS A 51 5.16 -5.46 1.34
CA CYS A 51 6.59 -5.35 1.60
C CYS A 51 7.38 -6.33 0.74
N ILE A 52 6.87 -7.56 0.58
CA ILE A 52 7.51 -8.54 -0.27
C ILE A 52 7.46 -8.10 -1.74
N PHE A 53 6.32 -7.61 -2.17
CA PHE A 53 6.14 -7.18 -3.55
C PHE A 53 7.13 -6.07 -3.92
N PHE A 54 7.31 -5.09 -3.04
CA PHE A 54 8.22 -3.98 -3.28
C PHE A 54 9.64 -4.25 -2.80
N ASN A 55 9.85 -5.35 -2.08
CA ASN A 55 11.15 -5.67 -1.48
C ASN A 55 11.60 -4.55 -0.54
N ILE A 56 10.72 -4.17 0.35
CA ILE A 56 10.97 -3.09 1.31
C ILE A 56 10.53 -3.54 2.71
N THR A 57 10.85 -2.72 3.70
CA THR A 57 10.38 -2.93 5.06
C THR A 57 9.13 -2.08 5.29
N PRO A 58 8.33 -2.39 6.34
CA PRO A 58 7.17 -1.55 6.66
C PRO A 58 7.53 -0.09 6.87
N ASN A 59 8.74 0.15 7.34
CA ASN A 59 9.24 1.50 7.55
C ASN A 59 9.24 2.31 6.26
N GLU A 60 9.46 1.65 5.14
CA GLU A 60 9.47 2.30 3.83
C GLU A 60 8.09 2.33 3.19
N LEU A 61 7.19 1.47 3.67
CA LEU A 61 5.84 1.38 3.12
C LEU A 61 4.94 2.49 3.64
N PHE A 62 5.16 2.91 4.87
CA PHE A 62 4.33 3.92 5.53
C PHE A 62 5.05 5.25 5.63
N GLU A 63 4.28 6.31 5.78
CA GLU A 63 4.84 7.61 6.11
C GLU A 63 3.92 8.31 7.10
N TRP A 64 4.49 9.22 7.84
CA TRP A 64 3.73 9.99 8.82
C TRP A 64 3.54 11.40 8.27
N ASP A 65 2.30 11.81 8.18
CA ASP A 65 1.95 13.14 7.69
C ASP A 65 1.66 14.05 8.89
N PHE A 66 2.49 15.04 9.08
CA PHE A 66 2.37 15.98 10.20
C PHE A 66 1.41 17.11 9.86
N GLU A 67 0.24 16.78 9.40
CA GLU A 67 -0.64 17.86 9.01
C GLU A 67 -1.16 18.65 10.22
N LYS A 68 -1.57 19.84 9.93
CA LYS A 68 -2.02 20.79 10.94
C LYS A 68 -3.44 20.58 11.37
#